data_1994934b78135aaee4dfef042dd2eeba
#
_entry.id   1994934b78135aaee4dfef042dd2eeba
#
_cell.length_a   1.000
_cell.length_b   1.000
_cell.length_c   1.000
_cell.angle_alpha   90.00
_cell.angle_beta   90.00
_cell.angle_gamma   90.00
#
_symmetry.space_group_name_H-M   'P 1'
#
loop_
_entity.id
_entity.type
_entity.pdbx_description
1 polymer ?
#
loop_
_entity_poly.entity_id
_entity_poly.type
_entity_poly.pdbx_seq_one_letter_code
_entity_poly.pdbx_strand_id
1 'polypeptide(L)'
;MAEGTRVAQDFGADIIDINMGCPARQVTGGLSGSALMRDLDHAMTLIEATVKAAAVPVTLKMRLGWDHGTLNAPELARRAEAAGVRMITVHGRTRCQFYGGRADWSAIARVREAITVPLIANGDGVSAADARAMLAASGADGIMLGRGAYGRPWWPGVIANLLDPGSGIMEPTLAEE
;
A
#
# COMPACT_ATOMS: atom_id res chain seq x y z
N MET A 1 -0.82 -4.54 18.91
CA MET A 1 -0.21 -5.04 17.66
C MET A 1 0.42 -6.42 17.84
N ALA A 2 1.41 -6.60 18.71
CA ALA A 2 2.12 -7.89 18.85
C ALA A 2 1.20 -9.11 19.07
N GLU A 3 0.17 -9.01 19.92
CA GLU A 3 -0.79 -10.08 20.14
C GLU A 3 -1.59 -10.41 18.87
N GLY A 4 -2.13 -9.39 18.21
CA GLY A 4 -2.85 -9.58 16.94
C GLY A 4 -1.99 -10.21 15.84
N THR A 5 -0.68 -9.89 15.83
CA THR A 5 0.28 -10.51 14.91
C THR A 5 0.40 -12.01 15.16
N ARG A 6 0.54 -12.44 16.41
CA ARG A 6 0.62 -13.87 16.76
C ARG A 6 -0.66 -14.61 16.40
N VAL A 7 -1.82 -14.02 16.77
CA VAL A 7 -3.12 -14.60 16.43
C VAL A 7 -3.28 -14.80 14.93
N ALA A 8 -2.92 -13.78 14.10
CA ALA A 8 -3.00 -13.92 12.66
C ALA A 8 -2.10 -15.04 12.12
N GLN A 9 -0.89 -15.21 12.66
CA GLN A 9 0.00 -16.30 12.29
C GLN A 9 -0.53 -17.65 12.71
N ASP A 10 -1.13 -17.78 13.90
CA ASP A 10 -1.75 -19.02 14.38
C ASP A 10 -2.91 -19.46 13.49
N PHE A 11 -3.56 -18.50 12.82
CA PHE A 11 -4.57 -18.76 11.78
C PHE A 11 -3.97 -19.00 10.38
N GLY A 12 -2.65 -19.08 10.25
CA GLY A 12 -1.97 -19.44 9.01
C GLY A 12 -1.67 -18.27 8.07
N ALA A 13 -1.55 -17.04 8.57
CA ALA A 13 -1.14 -15.92 7.74
C ALA A 13 0.33 -16.05 7.30
N ASP A 14 0.58 -15.99 5.99
CA ASP A 14 1.93 -16.01 5.38
C ASP A 14 2.59 -14.64 5.37
N ILE A 15 1.80 -13.57 5.51
CA ILE A 15 2.26 -12.17 5.52
C ILE A 15 1.39 -11.39 6.52
N ILE A 16 1.98 -10.46 7.25
CA ILE A 16 1.27 -9.50 8.09
C ILE A 16 1.34 -8.13 7.45
N ASP A 17 0.20 -7.57 7.03
CA ASP A 17 0.15 -6.20 6.49
C ASP A 17 -0.37 -5.21 7.53
N ILE A 18 0.41 -4.14 7.77
CA ILE A 18 0.04 -3.04 8.67
C ILE A 18 -0.72 -1.98 7.88
N ASN A 19 -1.97 -1.70 8.26
CA ASN A 19 -2.78 -0.68 7.60
C ASN A 19 -2.64 0.70 8.28
N MET A 20 -1.89 1.59 7.65
CA MET A 20 -1.76 3.01 7.99
C MET A 20 -2.33 3.92 6.89
N GLY A 21 -3.27 3.41 6.07
CA GLY A 21 -3.85 4.14 4.93
C GLY A 21 -5.35 4.42 5.04
N CYS A 22 -6.09 3.73 5.93
CA CYS A 22 -7.54 3.91 6.04
C CYS A 22 -7.89 5.35 6.48
N PRO A 23 -8.67 6.13 5.68
CA PRO A 23 -8.99 7.52 5.98
C PRO A 23 -10.32 7.68 6.75
N ALA A 24 -11.06 6.59 6.96
CA ALA A 24 -12.40 6.62 7.56
C ALA A 24 -12.38 7.25 8.96
N ARG A 25 -13.37 8.09 9.26
CA ARG A 25 -13.43 8.81 10.54
C ARG A 25 -13.52 7.87 11.74
N GLN A 26 -14.22 6.75 11.60
CA GLN A 26 -14.34 5.73 12.65
C GLN A 26 -12.97 5.11 13.00
N VAL A 27 -12.09 4.97 12.02
CA VAL A 27 -10.72 4.43 12.21
C VAL A 27 -9.78 5.52 12.73
N THR A 28 -9.79 6.70 12.10
CA THR A 28 -8.87 7.78 12.44
C THR A 28 -9.20 8.46 13.75
N GLY A 29 -10.46 8.42 14.21
CA GLY A 29 -10.86 8.90 15.53
C GLY A 29 -10.26 8.09 16.69
N GLY A 30 -9.94 6.80 16.45
CA GLY A 30 -9.25 5.92 17.39
C GLY A 30 -7.73 5.91 17.26
N LEU A 31 -7.12 6.91 16.66
CA LEU A 31 -5.67 7.01 16.41
C LEU A 31 -5.12 5.80 15.61
N SER A 32 -5.91 5.28 14.67
CA SER A 32 -5.56 4.13 13.83
C SER A 32 -5.61 4.51 12.35
N GLY A 33 -5.15 3.59 11.48
CA GLY A 33 -5.10 3.83 10.04
C GLY A 33 -4.25 5.04 9.69
N SER A 34 -4.77 5.95 8.86
CA SER A 34 -4.01 7.12 8.42
C SER A 34 -3.82 8.22 9.50
N ALA A 35 -4.48 8.13 10.67
CA ALA A 35 -4.18 9.00 11.80
C ALA A 35 -2.74 8.83 12.31
N LEU A 36 -2.16 7.63 12.15
CA LEU A 36 -0.77 7.33 12.51
C LEU A 36 0.24 8.15 11.69
N MET A 37 -0.15 8.68 10.51
CA MET A 37 0.69 9.60 9.74
C MET A 37 0.89 10.97 10.42
N ARG A 38 0.17 11.26 11.52
CA ARG A 38 0.32 12.51 12.30
C ARG A 38 1.38 12.42 13.39
N ASP A 39 1.74 11.20 13.78
CA ASP A 39 2.72 10.92 14.84
C ASP A 39 3.54 9.70 14.43
N LEU A 40 4.66 9.97 13.77
CA LEU A 40 5.52 8.89 13.27
C LEU A 40 6.22 8.11 14.38
N ASP A 41 6.46 8.72 15.53
CA ASP A 41 7.11 8.02 16.66
C ASP A 41 6.13 6.99 17.24
N HIS A 42 4.87 7.38 17.42
CA HIS A 42 3.83 6.42 17.81
C HIS A 42 3.63 5.34 16.74
N ALA A 43 3.58 5.72 15.45
CA ALA A 43 3.49 4.76 14.36
C ALA A 43 4.63 3.72 14.42
N MET A 44 5.86 4.16 14.67
CA MET A 44 7.02 3.27 14.77
C MET A 44 6.92 2.30 15.95
N THR A 45 6.39 2.70 17.11
CA THR A 45 6.18 1.76 18.23
C THR A 45 5.28 0.59 17.85
N LEU A 46 4.28 0.83 16.98
CA LEU A 46 3.37 -0.21 16.49
C LEU A 46 4.02 -1.10 15.43
N ILE A 47 4.80 -0.50 14.51
CA ILE A 47 5.54 -1.23 13.48
C ILE A 47 6.57 -2.17 14.13
N GLU A 48 7.40 -1.65 15.02
CA GLU A 48 8.44 -2.42 15.72
C GLU A 48 7.84 -3.57 16.55
N ALA A 49 6.72 -3.30 17.25
CA ALA A 49 6.03 -4.34 18.00
C ALA A 49 5.48 -5.46 17.09
N THR A 50 5.03 -5.11 15.88
CA THR A 50 4.56 -6.07 14.88
C THR A 50 5.73 -6.89 14.32
N VAL A 51 6.77 -6.21 13.84
CA VAL A 51 7.96 -6.87 13.26
C VAL A 51 8.63 -7.80 14.29
N LYS A 52 8.75 -7.35 15.54
CA LYS A 52 9.34 -8.19 16.62
C LYS A 52 8.51 -9.44 16.93
N ALA A 53 7.19 -9.37 16.77
CA ALA A 53 6.29 -10.49 17.07
C ALA A 53 6.09 -11.44 15.88
N ALA A 54 6.40 -11.00 14.66
CA ALA A 54 6.17 -11.75 13.44
C ALA A 54 7.31 -12.75 13.16
N ALA A 55 6.94 -13.98 12.81
CA ALA A 55 7.83 -14.98 12.21
C ALA A 55 7.74 -14.98 10.67
N VAL A 56 6.75 -14.28 10.10
CA VAL A 56 6.51 -14.11 8.66
C VAL A 56 6.82 -12.69 8.23
N PRO A 57 6.96 -12.41 6.91
CA PRO A 57 7.22 -11.05 6.44
C PRO A 57 6.15 -10.06 6.90
N VAL A 58 6.59 -8.86 7.28
CA VAL A 58 5.71 -7.73 7.61
C VAL A 58 5.75 -6.71 6.47
N THR A 59 4.59 -6.25 6.03
CA THR A 59 4.42 -5.21 5.03
C THR A 59 3.67 -4.00 5.61
N LEU A 60 3.79 -2.85 4.98
CA LEU A 60 3.15 -1.62 5.42
C LEU A 60 2.40 -0.96 4.28
N LYS A 61 1.10 -0.69 4.47
CA LYS A 61 0.32 0.13 3.54
C LYS A 61 -0.05 1.47 4.17
N MET A 62 0.30 2.58 3.47
CA MET A 62 0.11 3.95 3.95
C MET A 62 -0.37 4.91 2.86
N ARG A 63 -0.58 6.16 3.22
CA ARG A 63 -0.81 7.31 2.32
C ARG A 63 0.43 8.21 2.25
N LEU A 64 0.39 9.27 1.43
CA LEU A 64 1.48 10.25 1.32
C LEU A 64 1.72 11.04 2.61
N GLY A 65 0.70 11.15 3.45
CA GLY A 65 0.70 11.89 4.69
C GLY A 65 -0.73 12.17 5.17
N TRP A 66 -0.87 13.01 6.20
CA TRP A 66 -2.18 13.44 6.69
C TRP A 66 -2.83 14.47 5.75
N ASP A 67 -2.11 15.49 5.35
CA ASP A 67 -2.52 16.57 4.46
C ASP A 67 -1.34 17.03 3.58
N HIS A 68 -1.56 18.04 2.75
CA HIS A 68 -0.53 18.57 1.86
C HIS A 68 0.64 19.26 2.59
N GLY A 69 0.44 19.70 3.84
CA GLY A 69 1.49 20.29 4.67
C GLY A 69 2.38 19.24 5.36
N THR A 70 1.95 17.98 5.39
CA THR A 70 2.62 16.88 6.11
C THR A 70 2.78 15.64 5.23
N LEU A 71 3.53 15.78 4.12
CA LEU A 71 3.86 14.67 3.20
C LEU A 71 5.06 13.89 3.74
N ASN A 72 4.84 13.07 4.75
CA ASN A 72 5.89 12.37 5.52
C ASN A 72 6.06 10.88 5.19
N ALA A 73 5.42 10.39 4.12
CA ALA A 73 5.56 9.00 3.67
C ALA A 73 7.02 8.57 3.44
N PRO A 74 7.92 9.37 2.82
CA PRO A 74 9.31 8.96 2.65
C PRO A 74 10.02 8.69 3.97
N GLU A 75 9.81 9.53 4.98
CA GLU A 75 10.43 9.36 6.30
C GLU A 75 9.87 8.12 7.02
N LEU A 76 8.54 7.93 7.02
CA LEU A 76 7.94 6.73 7.61
C LEU A 76 8.44 5.47 6.91
N ALA A 77 8.52 5.47 5.58
CA ALA A 77 8.99 4.34 4.79
C ALA A 77 10.43 3.95 5.15
N ARG A 78 11.34 4.93 5.19
CA ARG A 78 12.74 4.73 5.58
C ARG A 78 12.86 4.13 6.99
N ARG A 79 12.10 4.66 7.96
CA ARG A 79 12.09 4.15 9.34
C ARG A 79 11.49 2.75 9.43
N ALA A 80 10.43 2.47 8.69
CA ALA A 80 9.78 1.15 8.66
C ALA A 80 10.69 0.08 8.04
N GLU A 81 11.40 0.39 6.95
CA GLU A 81 12.40 -0.50 6.36
C GLU A 81 13.52 -0.80 7.36
N ALA A 82 14.06 0.22 8.02
CA ALA A 82 15.09 0.05 9.04
C ALA A 82 14.63 -0.83 10.22
N ALA A 83 13.33 -0.81 10.55
CA ALA A 83 12.72 -1.67 11.57
C ALA A 83 12.46 -3.11 11.08
N GLY A 84 12.60 -3.40 9.77
CA GLY A 84 12.46 -4.74 9.22
C GLY A 84 11.20 -4.99 8.39
N VAL A 85 10.44 -3.95 8.01
CA VAL A 85 9.36 -4.06 7.03
C VAL A 85 9.93 -4.47 5.67
N ARG A 86 9.27 -5.41 4.97
CA ARG A 86 9.79 -6.05 3.77
C ARG A 86 9.17 -5.57 2.45
N MET A 87 8.09 -4.84 2.50
CA MET A 87 7.46 -4.21 1.33
C MET A 87 6.61 -3.03 1.80
N ILE A 88 6.56 -1.98 1.00
CA ILE A 88 5.78 -0.77 1.29
C ILE A 88 4.81 -0.50 0.15
N THR A 89 3.54 -0.26 0.49
CA THR A 89 2.51 0.17 -0.46
C THR A 89 2.08 1.59 -0.15
N VAL A 90 2.12 2.48 -1.13
CA VAL A 90 1.74 3.88 -0.95
C VAL A 90 0.56 4.26 -1.83
N HIS A 91 -0.51 4.76 -1.22
CA HIS A 91 -1.60 5.40 -1.94
C HIS A 91 -1.21 6.86 -2.23
N GLY A 92 -1.23 7.26 -3.51
CA GLY A 92 -0.85 8.59 -3.99
C GLY A 92 -1.79 9.73 -3.58
N ARG A 93 -2.43 9.65 -2.42
CA ARG A 93 -3.25 10.70 -1.79
C ARG A 93 -2.90 10.86 -0.32
N THR A 94 -3.15 12.05 0.21
CA THR A 94 -3.16 12.29 1.66
C THR A 94 -4.45 11.78 2.30
N ARG A 95 -4.49 11.72 3.64
CA ARG A 95 -5.76 11.40 4.35
C ARG A 95 -6.83 12.45 4.09
N CYS A 96 -6.47 13.73 4.11
CA CYS A 96 -7.46 14.81 3.94
C CYS A 96 -8.07 14.86 2.53
N GLN A 97 -7.38 14.37 1.50
CA GLN A 97 -7.96 14.19 0.17
C GLN A 97 -9.05 13.11 0.14
N PHE A 98 -9.02 12.17 1.07
CA PHE A 98 -9.92 11.01 1.13
C PHE A 98 -9.93 10.22 -0.20
N TYR A 99 -10.89 10.48 -1.08
CA TYR A 99 -10.98 9.96 -2.46
C TYR A 99 -11.13 11.08 -3.50
N GLY A 100 -11.07 12.35 -3.07
CA GLY A 100 -11.18 13.51 -3.96
C GLY A 100 -9.91 13.78 -4.77
N GLY A 101 -10.06 14.50 -5.87
CA GLY A 101 -8.96 14.81 -6.77
C GLY A 101 -8.37 13.57 -7.46
N ARG A 102 -7.12 13.67 -7.90
CA ARG A 102 -6.36 12.57 -8.50
C ARG A 102 -5.26 12.11 -7.55
N ALA A 103 -4.90 10.82 -7.62
CA ALA A 103 -3.70 10.31 -6.95
C ALA A 103 -2.44 10.89 -7.60
N ASP A 104 -1.52 11.37 -6.79
CA ASP A 104 -0.22 11.88 -7.24
C ASP A 104 0.79 10.74 -7.24
N TRP A 105 0.98 10.14 -8.40
CA TRP A 105 1.92 9.03 -8.57
C TRP A 105 3.38 9.51 -8.51
N SER A 106 3.65 10.74 -8.95
CA SER A 106 5.00 11.31 -8.88
C SER A 106 5.45 11.62 -7.46
N ALA A 107 4.52 11.93 -6.55
CA ALA A 107 4.85 12.06 -5.14
C ALA A 107 5.33 10.73 -4.50
N ILE A 108 4.92 9.58 -5.06
CA ILE A 108 5.38 8.26 -4.60
C ILE A 108 6.87 8.05 -4.93
N ALA A 109 7.40 8.67 -5.98
CA ALA A 109 8.82 8.55 -6.35
C ALA A 109 9.76 8.97 -5.21
N ARG A 110 9.36 9.95 -4.39
CA ARG A 110 10.13 10.35 -3.20
C ARG A 110 10.24 9.24 -2.16
N VAL A 111 9.27 8.33 -2.13
CA VAL A 111 9.34 7.13 -1.27
C VAL A 111 10.33 6.15 -1.86
N ARG A 112 10.34 5.96 -3.20
CA ARG A 112 11.33 5.11 -3.87
C ARG A 112 12.77 5.56 -3.58
N GLU A 113 13.02 6.86 -3.58
CA GLU A 113 14.34 7.43 -3.27
C GLU A 113 14.81 7.14 -1.83
N ALA A 114 13.86 6.89 -0.91
CA ALA A 114 14.13 6.72 0.52
C ALA A 114 14.31 5.26 0.97
N ILE A 115 13.95 4.26 0.13
CA ILE A 115 13.92 2.84 0.49
C ILE A 115 14.52 1.94 -0.60
N THR A 116 14.87 0.71 -0.22
CA THR A 116 15.39 -0.33 -1.13
C THR A 116 14.45 -1.53 -1.25
N VAL A 117 13.58 -1.76 -0.24
CA VAL A 117 12.56 -2.81 -0.29
C VAL A 117 11.54 -2.58 -1.40
N PRO A 118 10.83 -3.61 -1.87
CA PRO A 118 9.79 -3.46 -2.88
C PRO A 118 8.78 -2.38 -2.53
N LEU A 119 8.51 -1.50 -3.51
CA LEU A 119 7.53 -0.42 -3.43
C LEU A 119 6.35 -0.71 -4.36
N ILE A 120 5.14 -0.64 -3.83
CA ILE A 120 3.89 -0.81 -4.57
C ILE A 120 3.14 0.52 -4.64
N ALA A 121 2.89 1.00 -5.84
CA ALA A 121 2.08 2.20 -6.06
C ALA A 121 0.58 1.89 -6.09
N ASN A 122 -0.23 2.75 -5.49
CA ASN A 122 -1.68 2.60 -5.41
C ASN A 122 -2.40 3.93 -5.64
N GLY A 123 -3.58 3.86 -6.22
CA GLY A 123 -4.50 4.99 -6.42
C GLY A 123 -4.85 5.24 -7.90
N ASP A 124 -6.14 5.24 -8.21
CA ASP A 124 -6.74 5.57 -9.52
C ASP A 124 -6.33 4.69 -10.72
N GLY A 125 -5.55 3.64 -10.54
CA GLY A 125 -5.24 2.68 -11.60
C GLY A 125 -6.49 1.84 -11.94
N VAL A 126 -6.95 1.88 -13.18
CA VAL A 126 -8.12 1.14 -13.68
C VAL A 126 -7.85 0.38 -14.98
N SER A 127 -6.71 0.65 -15.63
CA SER A 127 -6.32 0.08 -16.91
C SER A 127 -4.83 -0.28 -16.95
N ALA A 128 -4.42 -1.05 -17.96
CA ALA A 128 -3.00 -1.33 -18.20
C ALA A 128 -2.21 -0.05 -18.59
N ALA A 129 -2.87 0.92 -19.22
CA ALA A 129 -2.25 2.22 -19.51
C ALA A 129 -1.95 2.99 -18.22
N ASP A 130 -2.93 3.04 -17.29
CA ASP A 130 -2.71 3.66 -15.97
C ASP A 130 -1.61 2.93 -15.19
N ALA A 131 -1.59 1.60 -15.27
CA ALA A 131 -0.56 0.78 -14.61
C ALA A 131 0.85 1.15 -15.11
N ARG A 132 1.05 1.25 -16.43
CA ARG A 132 2.33 1.68 -17.00
C ARG A 132 2.69 3.11 -16.60
N ALA A 133 1.73 4.02 -16.64
CA ALA A 133 1.94 5.41 -16.25
C ALA A 133 2.28 5.54 -14.76
N MET A 134 1.61 4.75 -13.90
CA MET A 134 1.88 4.70 -12.46
C MET A 134 3.29 4.19 -12.17
N LEU A 135 3.72 3.09 -12.80
CA LEU A 135 5.07 2.55 -12.66
C LEU A 135 6.12 3.57 -13.11
N ALA A 136 5.90 4.18 -14.29
CA ALA A 136 6.83 5.17 -14.84
C ALA A 136 6.94 6.42 -13.96
N ALA A 137 5.83 6.91 -13.41
CA ALA A 137 5.82 8.14 -12.60
C ALA A 137 6.34 7.93 -11.18
N SER A 138 6.14 6.74 -10.60
CA SER A 138 6.50 6.45 -9.20
C SER A 138 7.84 5.74 -9.03
N GLY A 139 8.36 5.09 -10.08
CA GLY A 139 9.50 4.18 -9.97
C GLY A 139 9.23 2.96 -9.09
N ALA A 140 7.96 2.62 -8.85
CA ALA A 140 7.56 1.48 -8.04
C ALA A 140 7.83 0.16 -8.77
N ASP A 141 8.03 -0.92 -7.99
CA ASP A 141 8.27 -2.27 -8.50
C ASP A 141 6.96 -2.97 -8.92
N GLY A 142 5.82 -2.47 -8.42
CA GLY A 142 4.51 -3.01 -8.73
C GLY A 142 3.39 -2.02 -8.44
N ILE A 143 2.16 -2.45 -8.75
CA ILE A 143 0.96 -1.65 -8.52
C ILE A 143 -0.08 -2.43 -7.71
N MET A 144 -0.90 -1.69 -6.98
CA MET A 144 -2.09 -2.22 -6.32
C MET A 144 -3.34 -1.59 -6.91
N LEU A 145 -4.24 -2.41 -7.42
CA LEU A 145 -5.56 -1.99 -7.87
C LEU A 145 -6.55 -2.02 -6.69
N GLY A 146 -7.48 -1.09 -6.69
CA GLY A 146 -8.60 -1.05 -5.74
C GLY A 146 -9.92 -1.04 -6.51
N ARG A 147 -10.57 0.12 -6.55
CA ARG A 147 -11.87 0.32 -7.24
C ARG A 147 -11.85 -0.06 -8.72
N GLY A 148 -10.69 -0.06 -9.37
CA GLY A 148 -10.53 -0.51 -10.76
C GLY A 148 -10.84 -1.99 -10.97
N ALA A 149 -10.84 -2.79 -9.89
CA ALA A 149 -11.20 -4.22 -9.93
C ALA A 149 -12.67 -4.49 -9.55
N TYR A 150 -13.48 -3.46 -9.24
CA TYR A 150 -14.87 -3.65 -8.89
C TYR A 150 -15.65 -4.29 -10.06
N GLY A 151 -16.38 -5.38 -9.78
CA GLY A 151 -17.07 -6.17 -10.76
C GLY A 151 -16.20 -7.03 -11.67
N ARG A 152 -14.87 -6.95 -11.52
CA ARG A 152 -13.89 -7.67 -12.32
C ARG A 152 -12.74 -8.21 -11.43
N PRO A 153 -12.97 -9.23 -10.59
CA PRO A 153 -11.96 -9.72 -9.65
C PRO A 153 -10.71 -10.28 -10.35
N TRP A 154 -10.82 -10.72 -11.60
CA TRP A 154 -9.71 -11.18 -12.45
C TRP A 154 -8.84 -10.03 -13.01
N TRP A 155 -9.33 -8.78 -13.00
CA TRP A 155 -8.70 -7.63 -13.66
C TRP A 155 -7.24 -7.37 -13.26
N PRO A 156 -6.83 -7.53 -11.99
CA PRO A 156 -5.42 -7.42 -11.61
C PRO A 156 -4.51 -8.40 -12.37
N GLY A 157 -4.96 -9.64 -12.56
CA GLY A 157 -4.22 -10.66 -13.31
C GLY A 157 -4.16 -10.36 -14.81
N VAL A 158 -5.26 -9.84 -15.39
CA VAL A 158 -5.28 -9.41 -16.81
C VAL A 158 -4.30 -8.25 -17.02
N ILE A 159 -4.31 -7.25 -16.13
CA ILE A 159 -3.34 -6.14 -16.20
C ILE A 159 -1.90 -6.65 -16.06
N ALA A 160 -1.64 -7.59 -15.15
CA ALA A 160 -0.31 -8.18 -15.00
C ALA A 160 0.14 -8.82 -16.31
N ASN A 161 -0.71 -9.60 -16.97
CA ASN A 161 -0.40 -10.22 -18.28
C ASN A 161 -0.19 -9.17 -19.39
N LEU A 162 -0.92 -8.06 -19.37
CA LEU A 162 -0.74 -6.96 -20.33
C LEU A 162 0.54 -6.14 -20.09
N LEU A 163 1.08 -6.16 -18.87
CA LEU A 163 2.35 -5.54 -18.51
C LEU A 163 3.53 -6.46 -18.84
N ASP A 164 3.39 -7.73 -18.50
CA ASP A 164 4.39 -8.78 -18.69
C ASP A 164 3.70 -10.02 -19.31
N PRO A 165 3.74 -10.16 -20.65
CA PRO A 165 3.15 -11.30 -21.35
C PRO A 165 3.79 -12.62 -20.88
N GLY A 166 2.99 -13.50 -20.30
CA GLY A 166 3.44 -14.79 -19.75
C GLY A 166 2.84 -15.11 -18.39
N SER A 167 2.14 -14.17 -17.76
CA SER A 167 1.39 -14.44 -16.51
C SER A 167 0.21 -15.41 -16.72
N GLY A 168 -0.17 -15.65 -17.98
CA GLY A 168 -1.17 -16.65 -18.36
C GLY A 168 -2.63 -16.28 -18.07
N ILE A 169 -2.89 -15.11 -17.50
CA ILE A 169 -4.26 -14.66 -17.17
C ILE A 169 -4.79 -13.80 -18.32
N MET A 170 -5.83 -14.30 -18.97
CA MET A 170 -6.60 -13.60 -20.00
C MET A 170 -7.89 -13.05 -19.40
N GLU A 171 -8.49 -12.06 -20.07
CA GLU A 171 -9.85 -11.62 -19.70
C GLU A 171 -10.84 -12.77 -19.96
N PRO A 172 -11.69 -13.14 -18.98
CA PRO A 172 -12.63 -14.24 -19.16
C PRO A 172 -13.66 -13.90 -20.23
N THR A 173 -14.15 -14.92 -20.90
CA THR A 173 -15.27 -14.79 -21.84
C THR A 173 -16.58 -14.64 -21.08
N LEU A 174 -17.64 -14.10 -21.73
CA LEU A 174 -18.97 -13.97 -21.11
C LEU A 174 -19.55 -15.32 -20.61
N ALA A 175 -19.03 -16.46 -21.05
CA ALA A 175 -19.44 -17.77 -20.58
C ALA A 175 -18.74 -18.18 -19.28
N GLU A 176 -17.65 -17.49 -18.90
CA GLU A 176 -16.81 -17.77 -17.72
C GLU A 176 -17.00 -16.71 -16.61
N GLU A 177 -17.72 -15.62 -16.89
CA GLU A 177 -18.15 -14.62 -15.90
C GLU A 177 -19.36 -15.08 -15.09
#